data_55b16c3dace7bd8c9ed6a59c313ad642
#
_entry.id   55b16c3dace7bd8c9ed6a59c313ad642
#
_cell.length_a   1.000
_cell.length_b   1.000
_cell.length_c   1.000
_cell.angle_alpha   90.00
_cell.angle_beta   90.00
_cell.angle_gamma   90.00
#
_symmetry.space_group_name_H-M   'P 1'
#
loop_
_entity.id
_entity.type
_entity.pdbx_description
1 polymer ?
#
loop_
_entity_poly.entity_id
_entity_poly.type
_entity_poly.pdbx_seq_one_letter_code
_entity_poly.pdbx_strand_id
1 'polypeptide(L)'
;MRQKERSSMKKKNWVIGLAALLAAASVTGCGAGASENAGSQSTEVAADSAETTAAAAADTETADAEGDTFIYAQAAECKTLDPGVSNYLSSSSLLMNMFMGLEMVGEDGASVVPGCAESYDVSEDGLVYTFHLYDDLKWSDGSALTAKDFEWSWIRELKPETASGCSSNLYVIKNAEAFANGECTEDEVGVKALDETTLEVTLENPTSYFPDMLCEVCFSPVQQAAVESSATWSQEADTFICNGAYLMKQIDHDADYVLEKNPYYKYADDVSVENIKVVFIADSTTALTAFKNGEIDATNNLSAQAVSEYTGTDTLKTFNTIGTTYYDINCETITDSRVRQALGMALDKKTICENLMATKPEPATGFVPYGVSYYTGSEDYRTTVGDLQTYDPEGAKALLDEAVADGYQIPDSIELIVTNNDETKTIAQAMQAMWKENLGLNIEITTYESNTYWDIYDQHQFDIAYDGWTGDYDDPSTMLECFTQARQGSQWTDDKALEYDDLMNKAAAATDQEERFGYFEDAEKLLFEEAPMFPLSYKVSQILVSDRVEYFTNDQLNHQLLRYTKLK
;
A
#
# COMPACT_ATOMS: atom_id res chain seq x y z
N MET A 1 15.17 55.75 2.70
CA MET A 1 14.11 56.41 1.96
C MET A 1 13.44 55.40 1.03
N ARG A 2 12.11 55.31 1.13
CA ARG A 2 11.11 54.46 0.42
C ARG A 2 11.05 53.00 0.90
N GLN A 3 10.23 52.64 1.84
CA GLN A 3 8.76 52.58 2.01
C GLN A 3 8.08 51.65 1.04
N LYS A 4 7.67 50.47 1.65
CA LYS A 4 6.36 49.79 1.68
C LYS A 4 5.51 49.83 0.42
N GLU A 5 5.21 48.60 -0.10
CA GLU A 5 3.83 48.32 -0.48
C GLU A 5 3.47 46.86 -0.15
N ARG A 6 2.56 46.70 0.79
CA ARG A 6 1.83 45.45 1.07
C ARG A 6 0.60 45.45 0.18
N SER A 7 0.46 44.41 -0.65
CA SER A 7 -0.81 44.15 -1.35
C SER A 7 -1.54 43.02 -0.60
N SER A 8 -2.67 43.33 -0.07
CA SER A 8 -3.60 42.43 0.60
C SER A 8 -4.40 41.66 -0.45
N MET A 9 -4.33 40.34 -0.48
CA MET A 9 -5.31 39.52 -1.20
C MET A 9 -6.49 39.20 -0.29
N LYS A 10 -7.68 39.59 -0.75
CA LYS A 10 -8.96 39.39 -0.07
C LYS A 10 -9.43 37.95 -0.22
N LYS A 11 -9.69 37.30 0.91
CA LYS A 11 -10.46 36.05 0.96
C LYS A 11 -11.88 36.28 0.44
N LYS A 12 -12.29 35.55 -0.59
CA LYS A 12 -13.70 35.47 -1.02
C LYS A 12 -14.33 34.24 -0.35
N ASN A 13 -15.20 34.53 0.62
CA ASN A 13 -16.10 33.53 1.19
C ASN A 13 -17.21 33.21 0.18
N TRP A 14 -17.33 31.98 -0.23
CA TRP A 14 -18.53 31.48 -0.92
C TRP A 14 -19.42 30.79 0.13
N VAL A 15 -20.57 31.39 0.38
CA VAL A 15 -21.67 30.82 1.15
C VAL A 15 -22.62 30.16 0.15
N ILE A 16 -22.74 28.84 0.20
CA ILE A 16 -23.78 28.11 -0.54
C ILE A 16 -24.97 27.94 0.40
N GLY A 17 -26.08 28.63 0.09
CA GLY A 17 -27.34 28.52 0.80
C GLY A 17 -28.08 27.23 0.42
N LEU A 18 -28.42 26.43 1.43
CA LEU A 18 -29.32 25.28 1.31
C LEU A 18 -30.77 25.79 1.48
N ALA A 19 -31.60 25.70 0.45
CA ALA A 19 -33.03 25.94 0.52
C ALA A 19 -33.74 24.63 0.89
N ALA A 20 -34.29 24.57 2.09
CA ALA A 20 -35.17 23.50 2.55
C ALA A 20 -36.61 23.76 2.10
N LEU A 21 -37.21 22.82 1.38
CA LEU A 21 -38.64 22.78 1.09
C LEU A 21 -39.31 21.82 2.09
N LEU A 22 -40.08 22.40 3.02
CA LEU A 22 -41.02 21.70 3.91
C LEU A 22 -42.36 21.55 3.19
N ALA A 23 -42.85 20.31 3.07
CA ALA A 23 -44.26 20.04 2.79
C ALA A 23 -44.88 19.37 4.03
N ALA A 24 -45.75 20.07 4.68
CA ALA A 24 -46.55 19.60 5.81
C ALA A 24 -47.81 18.89 5.33
N ALA A 25 -48.13 17.76 5.95
CA ALA A 25 -49.48 17.21 5.96
C ALA A 25 -49.81 16.75 7.39
N SER A 26 -50.68 17.48 8.00
CA SER A 26 -51.32 17.23 9.30
C SER A 26 -52.48 16.23 9.17
N VAL A 27 -52.59 15.27 10.10
CA VAL A 27 -53.89 14.76 10.55
C VAL A 27 -53.83 14.44 12.04
N THR A 28 -54.76 15.06 12.73
CA THR A 28 -55.11 14.98 14.14
C THR A 28 -55.74 13.66 14.58
N GLY A 29 -55.56 13.31 15.86
CA GLY A 29 -56.41 12.30 16.52
C GLY A 29 -55.97 12.01 17.96
N CYS A 30 -56.74 12.57 18.90
CA CYS A 30 -56.64 12.45 20.37
C CYS A 30 -56.81 11.04 20.94
N GLY A 31 -56.25 10.84 22.15
CA GLY A 31 -56.76 9.84 23.09
C GLY A 31 -55.83 9.51 24.25
N ALA A 32 -56.16 10.07 25.41
CA ALA A 32 -55.48 9.89 26.67
C ALA A 32 -55.72 8.52 27.33
N GLY A 33 -54.85 8.15 28.28
CA GLY A 33 -55.26 7.21 29.33
C GLY A 33 -54.13 6.38 29.92
N ALA A 34 -53.94 6.60 31.17
CA ALA A 34 -52.94 6.20 32.13
C ALA A 34 -52.92 4.68 32.51
N SER A 35 -51.73 4.35 33.02
CA SER A 35 -51.46 3.63 34.30
C SER A 35 -51.54 2.08 34.40
N GLU A 36 -50.42 1.59 34.91
CA GLU A 36 -50.24 0.56 35.95
C GLU A 36 -50.34 -0.95 35.66
N ASN A 37 -49.19 -1.55 35.84
CA ASN A 37 -48.83 -2.64 36.80
C ASN A 37 -49.09 -4.13 36.47
N ALA A 38 -47.99 -4.88 36.58
CA ALA A 38 -47.78 -6.21 37.16
C ALA A 38 -48.47 -7.43 36.55
N GLY A 39 -47.62 -8.43 36.31
CA GLY A 39 -48.07 -9.80 36.41
C GLY A 39 -47.41 -10.80 35.46
N SER A 40 -46.41 -11.47 35.97
CA SER A 40 -45.88 -12.77 35.51
C SER A 40 -46.98 -13.74 35.10
N GLN A 41 -46.83 -14.40 33.95
CA GLN A 41 -47.11 -15.85 33.84
C GLN A 41 -46.55 -16.40 32.50
N SER A 42 -45.78 -17.46 32.68
CA SER A 42 -45.29 -18.40 31.70
C SER A 42 -46.44 -19.11 30.98
N THR A 43 -46.36 -19.21 29.66
CA THR A 43 -47.05 -20.27 28.90
C THR A 43 -46.14 -20.73 27.75
N GLU A 44 -45.79 -22.00 27.84
CA GLU A 44 -45.28 -22.80 26.72
C GLU A 44 -46.30 -22.80 25.59
N VAL A 45 -45.82 -22.55 24.37
CA VAL A 45 -46.52 -22.97 23.14
C VAL A 45 -45.50 -23.53 22.15
N ALA A 46 -45.80 -24.71 21.72
CA ALA A 46 -45.21 -25.66 20.82
C ALA A 46 -44.37 -25.13 19.67
N ALA A 47 -43.30 -25.87 19.39
CA ALA A 47 -42.53 -25.89 18.16
C ALA A 47 -43.43 -26.16 16.95
N ASP A 48 -43.40 -25.26 16.00
CA ASP A 48 -43.84 -25.55 14.63
C ASP A 48 -42.61 -25.49 13.71
N SER A 49 -42.40 -26.61 13.05
CA SER A 49 -41.29 -26.88 12.13
C SER A 49 -41.42 -26.05 10.87
N ALA A 50 -40.56 -25.07 10.71
CA ALA A 50 -40.35 -24.45 9.39
C ALA A 50 -39.33 -25.31 8.62
N GLU A 51 -39.80 -25.98 7.60
CA GLU A 51 -39.00 -26.61 6.55
C GLU A 51 -38.05 -25.58 5.93
N THR A 52 -36.76 -25.81 6.14
CA THR A 52 -35.70 -25.17 5.37
C THR A 52 -35.74 -25.77 3.97
N THR A 53 -36.23 -25.02 3.00
CA THR A 53 -36.05 -25.35 1.59
C THR A 53 -34.57 -25.23 1.28
N ALA A 54 -33.90 -26.37 1.16
CA ALA A 54 -32.60 -26.47 0.51
C ALA A 54 -32.75 -25.94 -0.92
N ALA A 55 -32.07 -24.86 -1.23
CA ALA A 55 -31.88 -24.41 -2.60
C ALA A 55 -31.14 -25.53 -3.33
N ALA A 56 -31.73 -25.97 -4.42
CA ALA A 56 -31.14 -26.95 -5.31
C ALA A 56 -29.80 -26.42 -5.83
N ALA A 57 -28.75 -27.17 -5.58
CA ALA A 57 -27.49 -27.01 -6.32
C ALA A 57 -27.84 -27.21 -7.81
N ALA A 58 -27.63 -26.18 -8.59
CA ALA A 58 -27.60 -26.30 -10.03
C ALA A 58 -26.37 -27.17 -10.35
N ASP A 59 -26.59 -28.28 -11.02
CA ASP A 59 -25.52 -29.06 -11.66
C ASP A 59 -24.86 -28.17 -12.72
N THR A 60 -23.82 -27.48 -12.29
CA THR A 60 -22.82 -26.97 -13.20
C THR A 60 -21.91 -28.15 -13.50
N GLU A 61 -21.84 -28.55 -14.76
CA GLU A 61 -20.85 -29.49 -15.24
C GLU A 61 -19.48 -28.99 -14.81
N THR A 62 -18.93 -29.60 -13.76
CA THR A 62 -17.54 -29.46 -13.38
C THR A 62 -16.73 -30.04 -14.51
N ALA A 63 -16.14 -29.18 -15.34
CA ALA A 63 -15.03 -29.58 -16.18
C ALA A 63 -13.93 -30.05 -15.23
N ASP A 64 -13.65 -31.36 -15.26
CA ASP A 64 -12.56 -32.01 -14.55
C ASP A 64 -11.22 -31.37 -14.97
N ALA A 65 -10.71 -30.46 -14.17
CA ALA A 65 -9.36 -29.91 -14.26
C ALA A 65 -8.66 -29.99 -12.89
N GLU A 66 -8.74 -31.15 -12.23
CA GLU A 66 -8.12 -31.37 -10.92
C GLU A 66 -6.59 -31.42 -10.92
N GLY A 67 -5.92 -31.36 -12.12
CA GLY A 67 -4.45 -31.44 -12.23
C GLY A 67 -3.75 -30.09 -12.39
N ASP A 68 -4.30 -29.17 -13.18
CA ASP A 68 -3.56 -28.03 -13.75
C ASP A 68 -4.10 -26.64 -13.33
N THR A 69 -5.02 -26.58 -12.36
CA THR A 69 -5.58 -25.33 -11.84
C THR A 69 -4.97 -24.99 -10.48
N PHE A 70 -4.45 -23.78 -10.34
CA PHE A 70 -4.04 -23.19 -9.06
C PHE A 70 -5.22 -22.40 -8.48
N ILE A 71 -5.62 -22.69 -7.23
CA ILE A 71 -6.76 -22.05 -6.58
C ILE A 71 -6.25 -21.11 -5.48
N TYR A 72 -6.41 -19.81 -5.71
CA TYR A 72 -6.02 -18.75 -4.79
C TYR A 72 -7.24 -18.13 -4.12
N ALA A 73 -7.24 -18.01 -2.79
CA ALA A 73 -8.32 -17.33 -2.08
C ALA A 73 -7.88 -15.95 -1.58
N GLN A 74 -8.67 -14.93 -1.93
CA GLN A 74 -8.57 -13.58 -1.36
C GLN A 74 -9.84 -13.19 -0.62
N ALA A 75 -9.76 -12.13 0.23
CA ALA A 75 -10.87 -11.78 1.13
C ALA A 75 -12.10 -11.21 0.42
N ALA A 76 -11.94 -10.55 -0.73
CA ALA A 76 -13.01 -9.89 -1.45
C ALA A 76 -12.69 -9.75 -2.94
N GLU A 77 -13.71 -9.50 -3.73
CA GLU A 77 -13.59 -9.12 -5.12
C GLU A 77 -12.77 -7.83 -5.31
N CYS A 78 -12.05 -7.71 -6.43
CA CYS A 78 -11.33 -6.50 -6.79
C CYS A 78 -12.30 -5.34 -7.04
N LYS A 79 -12.00 -4.16 -6.50
CA LYS A 79 -12.85 -2.97 -6.72
C LYS A 79 -12.85 -2.49 -8.16
N THR A 80 -11.76 -2.70 -8.87
CA THR A 80 -11.59 -2.40 -10.28
C THR A 80 -10.54 -3.32 -10.87
N LEU A 81 -10.70 -3.66 -12.13
CA LEU A 81 -9.69 -4.36 -12.94
C LEU A 81 -9.17 -3.47 -14.09
N ASP A 82 -9.33 -2.16 -13.96
CA ASP A 82 -8.71 -1.17 -14.85
C ASP A 82 -7.38 -0.73 -14.22
N PRO A 83 -6.21 -1.05 -14.82
CA PRO A 83 -4.90 -0.75 -14.25
C PRO A 83 -4.65 0.75 -14.08
N GLY A 84 -5.17 1.60 -15.00
CA GLY A 84 -5.03 3.06 -14.90
C GLY A 84 -5.98 3.73 -13.91
N VAL A 85 -6.75 2.96 -13.12
CA VAL A 85 -7.68 3.49 -12.10
C VAL A 85 -7.38 2.90 -10.73
N SER A 86 -6.79 1.70 -10.68
CA SER A 86 -6.60 0.94 -9.45
C SER A 86 -5.48 1.49 -8.58
N ASN A 87 -5.79 1.71 -7.28
CA ASN A 87 -4.83 1.93 -6.21
C ASN A 87 -5.03 0.93 -5.06
N TYR A 88 -5.62 -0.23 -5.34
CA TYR A 88 -5.92 -1.26 -4.34
C TYR A 88 -4.99 -2.45 -4.51
N LEU A 89 -4.29 -2.84 -3.43
CA LEU A 89 -3.34 -3.96 -3.42
C LEU A 89 -3.95 -5.26 -3.99
N SER A 90 -5.20 -5.60 -3.63
CA SER A 90 -5.86 -6.81 -4.14
C SER A 90 -6.10 -6.78 -5.66
N SER A 91 -6.40 -5.61 -6.22
CA SER A 91 -6.53 -5.43 -7.66
C SER A 91 -5.18 -5.45 -8.35
N SER A 92 -4.20 -4.70 -7.81
CA SER A 92 -2.84 -4.62 -8.37
C SER A 92 -2.16 -5.98 -8.42
N SER A 93 -2.27 -6.77 -7.34
CA SER A 93 -1.75 -8.16 -7.33
C SER A 93 -2.29 -9.03 -8.45
N LEU A 94 -3.57 -8.88 -8.81
CA LEU A 94 -4.16 -9.65 -9.90
C LEU A 94 -3.78 -9.06 -11.26
N LEU A 95 -3.83 -7.72 -11.39
CA LEU A 95 -3.54 -7.00 -12.63
C LEU A 95 -2.10 -7.19 -13.09
N MET A 96 -1.11 -7.26 -12.21
CA MET A 96 0.29 -7.55 -12.54
C MET A 96 0.50 -8.92 -13.23
N ASN A 97 -0.45 -9.83 -13.11
CA ASN A 97 -0.43 -11.11 -13.79
C ASN A 97 -1.21 -11.09 -15.12
N MET A 98 -2.04 -10.06 -15.33
CA MET A 98 -2.88 -9.90 -16.51
C MET A 98 -2.39 -8.80 -17.44
N PHE A 99 -1.56 -7.86 -16.94
CA PHE A 99 -0.92 -6.81 -17.73
C PHE A 99 0.60 -6.89 -17.58
N MET A 100 1.29 -6.44 -18.59
CA MET A 100 2.73 -6.35 -18.67
C MET A 100 3.12 -4.92 -19.04
N GLY A 101 3.87 -4.24 -18.16
CA GLY A 101 4.43 -2.91 -18.37
C GLY A 101 5.63 -2.93 -19.32
N LEU A 102 6.36 -1.82 -19.39
CA LEU A 102 7.65 -1.76 -20.09
C LEU A 102 8.68 -2.67 -19.42
N GLU A 103 8.70 -2.65 -18.09
CA GLU A 103 9.48 -3.51 -17.22
C GLU A 103 8.57 -4.37 -16.33
N MET A 104 9.10 -5.41 -15.71
CA MET A 104 8.40 -6.32 -14.81
C MET A 104 9.26 -6.68 -13.61
N VAL A 105 8.61 -7.05 -12.50
CA VAL A 105 9.30 -7.69 -11.37
C VAL A 105 9.71 -9.12 -11.73
N GLY A 106 10.96 -9.49 -11.45
CA GLY A 106 11.51 -10.83 -11.70
C GLY A 106 10.97 -11.91 -10.77
N GLU A 107 11.36 -13.18 -11.04
CA GLU A 107 10.93 -14.36 -10.24
C GLU A 107 11.39 -14.27 -8.78
N ASP A 108 12.47 -13.54 -8.49
CA ASP A 108 12.97 -13.31 -7.12
C ASP A 108 12.14 -12.32 -6.30
N GLY A 109 11.16 -11.64 -6.93
CA GLY A 109 10.29 -10.65 -6.29
C GLY A 109 10.93 -9.29 -6.04
N ALA A 110 12.15 -9.05 -6.57
CA ALA A 110 12.92 -7.83 -6.33
C ALA A 110 13.56 -7.23 -7.60
N SER A 111 14.13 -8.06 -8.47
CA SER A 111 14.83 -7.57 -9.66
C SER A 111 13.85 -7.02 -10.70
N VAL A 112 14.27 -5.96 -11.41
CA VAL A 112 13.59 -5.46 -12.61
C VAL A 112 14.07 -6.25 -13.82
N VAL A 113 13.12 -6.74 -14.60
CA VAL A 113 13.40 -7.53 -15.82
C VAL A 113 12.61 -6.99 -17.00
N PRO A 114 13.09 -7.20 -18.25
CA PRO A 114 12.36 -6.77 -19.45
C PRO A 114 10.91 -7.24 -19.49
N GLY A 115 9.99 -6.30 -19.71
CA GLY A 115 8.58 -6.54 -19.96
C GLY A 115 8.23 -6.44 -21.44
N CYS A 116 7.54 -5.38 -21.84
CA CYS A 116 7.30 -5.02 -23.24
C CYS A 116 8.53 -4.38 -23.90
N ALA A 117 9.40 -3.73 -23.13
CA ALA A 117 10.67 -3.22 -23.63
C ALA A 117 11.74 -4.30 -23.61
N GLU A 118 12.46 -4.48 -24.72
CA GLU A 118 13.65 -5.33 -24.81
C GLU A 118 14.87 -4.66 -24.17
N SER A 119 14.92 -3.32 -24.27
CA SER A 119 15.97 -2.48 -23.72
C SER A 119 15.54 -1.02 -23.68
N TYR A 120 16.33 -0.19 -23.01
CA TYR A 120 16.20 1.26 -23.05
C TYR A 120 17.56 1.96 -23.03
N ASP A 121 17.61 3.18 -23.59
CA ASP A 121 18.72 4.09 -23.49
C ASP A 121 18.35 5.28 -22.59
N VAL A 122 19.33 5.80 -21.84
CA VAL A 122 19.14 6.97 -20.95
C VAL A 122 20.09 8.09 -21.40
N SER A 123 19.57 9.32 -21.48
CA SER A 123 20.39 10.50 -21.79
C SER A 123 21.42 10.79 -20.67
N GLU A 124 22.51 11.51 -21.02
CA GLU A 124 23.59 11.82 -20.05
C GLU A 124 23.12 12.62 -18.83
N ASP A 125 22.02 13.36 -18.95
CA ASP A 125 21.41 14.13 -17.86
C ASP A 125 20.36 13.34 -17.05
N GLY A 126 20.11 12.07 -17.42
CA GLY A 126 19.15 11.20 -16.74
C GLY A 126 17.68 11.55 -16.96
N LEU A 127 17.38 12.49 -17.90
CA LEU A 127 16.02 13.00 -18.09
C LEU A 127 15.24 12.30 -19.20
N VAL A 128 15.89 11.72 -20.19
CA VAL A 128 15.21 11.11 -21.33
C VAL A 128 15.53 9.62 -21.39
N TYR A 129 14.47 8.83 -21.34
CA TYR A 129 14.49 7.38 -21.53
C TYR A 129 13.91 7.07 -22.91
N THR A 130 14.63 6.26 -23.71
CA THR A 130 14.14 5.75 -25.00
C THR A 130 14.01 4.26 -24.92
N PHE A 131 12.77 3.77 -24.81
CA PHE A 131 12.45 2.35 -24.71
C PHE A 131 12.30 1.73 -26.11
N HIS A 132 12.92 0.56 -26.29
CA HIS A 132 12.84 -0.26 -27.51
C HIS A 132 11.98 -1.47 -27.23
N LEU A 133 10.75 -1.47 -27.75
CA LEU A 133 9.79 -2.54 -27.55
C LEU A 133 10.11 -3.73 -28.46
N TYR A 134 9.76 -4.94 -28.03
CA TYR A 134 9.74 -6.09 -28.93
C TYR A 134 8.77 -5.85 -30.10
N ASP A 135 9.09 -6.38 -31.28
CA ASP A 135 8.31 -6.18 -32.52
C ASP A 135 7.12 -7.15 -32.67
N ASP A 136 7.01 -8.15 -31.79
CA ASP A 136 6.02 -9.23 -31.84
C ASP A 136 4.97 -9.17 -30.70
N LEU A 137 4.87 -8.05 -29.98
CA LEU A 137 3.93 -7.88 -28.86
C LEU A 137 2.48 -7.93 -29.32
N LYS A 138 1.66 -8.58 -28.51
CA LYS A 138 0.23 -8.77 -28.81
C LYS A 138 -0.65 -8.59 -27.58
N TRP A 139 -1.84 -8.12 -27.84
CA TRP A 139 -2.96 -8.20 -26.93
C TRP A 139 -3.56 -9.62 -26.90
N SER A 140 -4.36 -9.93 -25.86
CA SER A 140 -5.03 -11.23 -25.70
C SER A 140 -6.02 -11.58 -26.80
N ASP A 141 -6.45 -10.60 -27.61
CA ASP A 141 -7.27 -10.80 -28.81
C ASP A 141 -6.42 -11.08 -30.07
N GLY A 142 -5.09 -11.08 -29.95
CA GLY A 142 -4.13 -11.32 -31.02
C GLY A 142 -3.79 -10.08 -31.85
N SER A 143 -4.37 -8.92 -31.59
CA SER A 143 -3.99 -7.65 -32.22
C SER A 143 -2.61 -7.18 -31.73
N ALA A 144 -1.93 -6.33 -32.52
CA ALA A 144 -0.61 -5.82 -32.17
C ALA A 144 -0.70 -4.82 -31.01
N LEU A 145 0.28 -4.90 -30.10
CA LEU A 145 0.55 -3.92 -29.05
C LEU A 145 1.77 -3.10 -29.47
N THR A 146 1.70 -1.78 -29.35
CA THR A 146 2.70 -0.83 -29.83
C THR A 146 3.03 0.24 -28.80
N ALA A 147 4.06 1.04 -29.05
CA ALA A 147 4.40 2.19 -28.21
C ALA A 147 3.25 3.22 -28.07
N LYS A 148 2.33 3.28 -29.05
CA LYS A 148 1.16 4.16 -28.98
C LYS A 148 0.16 3.76 -27.90
N ASP A 149 0.10 2.48 -27.58
CA ASP A 149 -0.78 1.98 -26.52
C ASP A 149 -0.32 2.51 -25.15
N PHE A 150 1.01 2.60 -24.92
CA PHE A 150 1.59 3.23 -23.73
C PHE A 150 1.33 4.74 -23.69
N GLU A 151 1.65 5.47 -24.77
CA GLU A 151 1.40 6.92 -24.85
C GLU A 151 -0.07 7.23 -24.55
N TRP A 152 -1.00 6.53 -25.21
CA TRP A 152 -2.43 6.74 -25.03
C TRP A 152 -2.88 6.41 -23.61
N SER A 153 -2.38 5.31 -23.02
CA SER A 153 -2.78 4.85 -21.69
C SER A 153 -2.37 5.83 -20.59
N TRP A 154 -1.13 6.30 -20.63
CA TRP A 154 -0.63 7.24 -19.63
C TRP A 154 -1.28 8.61 -19.75
N ILE A 155 -1.52 9.10 -20.97
CA ILE A 155 -2.29 10.33 -21.19
C ILE A 155 -3.73 10.17 -20.69
N ARG A 156 -4.39 9.01 -20.95
CA ARG A 156 -5.72 8.71 -20.43
C ARG A 156 -5.75 8.76 -18.90
N GLU A 157 -4.78 8.15 -18.26
CA GLU A 157 -4.71 8.07 -16.80
C GLU A 157 -4.60 9.46 -16.14
N LEU A 158 -3.84 10.37 -16.75
CA LEU A 158 -3.66 11.73 -16.27
C LEU A 158 -4.92 12.61 -16.47
N LYS A 159 -5.90 12.20 -17.29
CA LYS A 159 -7.13 12.96 -17.52
C LYS A 159 -8.04 12.94 -16.29
N PRO A 160 -8.53 14.09 -15.82
CA PRO A 160 -9.43 14.15 -14.65
C PRO A 160 -10.68 13.27 -14.77
N GLU A 161 -11.20 13.08 -15.99
CA GLU A 161 -12.37 12.22 -16.26
C GLU A 161 -12.12 10.74 -16.01
N THR A 162 -10.87 10.28 -16.04
CA THR A 162 -10.49 8.89 -15.71
C THR A 162 -10.62 8.64 -14.21
N ALA A 163 -10.50 9.68 -13.39
CA ALA A 163 -10.55 9.61 -11.93
C ALA A 163 -9.59 8.54 -11.37
N SER A 164 -8.36 8.49 -11.92
CA SER A 164 -7.32 7.57 -11.50
C SER A 164 -6.96 7.77 -10.03
N GLY A 165 -6.85 6.66 -9.29
CA GLY A 165 -6.37 6.65 -7.91
C GLY A 165 -4.85 6.65 -7.77
N CYS A 166 -4.12 6.49 -8.88
CA CYS A 166 -2.66 6.35 -8.93
C CYS A 166 -1.96 7.30 -9.92
N SER A 167 -2.69 8.25 -10.53
CA SER A 167 -2.13 9.20 -11.51
C SER A 167 -0.94 10.01 -10.99
N SER A 168 -0.82 10.20 -9.67
CA SER A 168 0.32 10.87 -9.05
C SER A 168 1.65 10.14 -9.28
N ASN A 169 1.63 8.81 -9.50
CA ASN A 169 2.84 8.05 -9.81
C ASN A 169 3.43 8.46 -11.18
N LEU A 170 2.59 8.96 -12.10
CA LEU A 170 3.02 9.45 -13.39
C LEU A 170 3.58 10.88 -13.36
N TYR A 171 3.52 11.59 -12.22
CA TYR A 171 4.01 12.98 -12.11
C TYR A 171 5.53 13.09 -12.21
N VAL A 172 6.26 11.98 -12.19
CA VAL A 172 7.68 11.92 -12.56
C VAL A 172 7.91 12.24 -14.02
N ILE A 173 6.89 12.08 -14.88
CA ILE A 173 6.93 12.40 -16.31
C ILE A 173 6.73 13.92 -16.47
N LYS A 174 7.55 14.52 -17.31
CA LYS A 174 7.53 15.96 -17.57
C LYS A 174 6.12 16.47 -17.91
N ASN A 175 5.70 17.53 -17.25
CA ASN A 175 4.40 18.18 -17.41
C ASN A 175 3.17 17.29 -17.09
N ALA A 176 3.33 16.08 -16.56
CA ALA A 176 2.21 15.20 -16.25
C ALA A 176 1.27 15.80 -15.19
N GLU A 177 1.82 16.34 -14.09
CA GLU A 177 1.04 17.05 -13.07
C GLU A 177 0.36 18.29 -13.62
N ALA A 178 1.07 19.10 -14.42
CA ALA A 178 0.52 20.30 -15.06
C ALA A 178 -0.66 19.95 -15.99
N PHE A 179 -0.54 18.83 -16.74
CA PHE A 179 -1.62 18.35 -17.60
C PHE A 179 -2.83 17.86 -16.77
N ALA A 180 -2.61 17.07 -15.73
CA ALA A 180 -3.67 16.61 -14.83
C ALA A 180 -4.42 17.80 -14.18
N ASN A 181 -3.73 18.89 -13.89
CA ASN A 181 -4.30 20.14 -13.36
C ASN A 181 -4.92 21.04 -14.43
N GLY A 182 -4.82 20.70 -15.72
CA GLY A 182 -5.35 21.48 -16.83
C GLY A 182 -4.53 22.74 -17.18
N GLU A 183 -3.24 22.75 -16.82
CA GLU A 183 -2.32 23.88 -17.00
C GLU A 183 -1.54 23.81 -18.33
N CYS A 184 -1.49 22.63 -18.96
CA CYS A 184 -0.89 22.42 -20.29
C CYS A 184 -1.73 21.45 -21.13
N THR A 185 -1.30 21.19 -22.39
CA THR A 185 -1.96 20.28 -23.33
C THR A 185 -1.31 18.89 -23.30
N GLU A 186 -2.02 17.85 -23.78
CA GLU A 186 -1.49 16.48 -23.85
C GLU A 186 -0.21 16.36 -24.69
N ASP A 187 -0.05 17.17 -25.73
CA ASP A 187 1.15 17.20 -26.58
C ASP A 187 2.42 17.69 -25.85
N GLU A 188 2.26 18.33 -24.69
CA GLU A 188 3.35 18.86 -23.86
C GLU A 188 3.80 17.88 -22.78
N VAL A 189 3.05 16.77 -22.56
CA VAL A 189 3.44 15.71 -21.64
C VAL A 189 4.62 14.93 -22.20
N GLY A 190 5.56 14.59 -21.33
CA GLY A 190 6.83 13.96 -21.68
C GLY A 190 6.75 12.49 -22.07
N VAL A 191 5.66 11.99 -22.68
CA VAL A 191 5.55 10.63 -23.21
C VAL A 191 5.19 10.67 -24.68
N LYS A 192 5.95 9.93 -25.53
CA LYS A 192 5.76 9.99 -26.98
C LYS A 192 6.18 8.72 -27.70
N ALA A 193 5.27 8.10 -28.43
CA ALA A 193 5.58 7.05 -29.39
C ALA A 193 6.24 7.66 -30.64
N LEU A 194 7.53 7.38 -30.84
CA LEU A 194 8.28 7.86 -32.01
C LEU A 194 7.94 7.02 -33.26
N ASP A 195 7.68 5.73 -33.05
CA ASP A 195 7.18 4.77 -34.05
C ASP A 195 6.40 3.64 -33.34
N GLU A 196 6.20 2.49 -33.99
CA GLU A 196 5.43 1.38 -33.42
C GLU A 196 6.15 0.67 -32.28
N THR A 197 7.48 0.73 -32.22
CA THR A 197 8.32 0.00 -31.27
C THR A 197 9.22 0.90 -30.44
N THR A 198 9.14 2.23 -30.59
CA THR A 198 10.00 3.16 -29.86
C THR A 198 9.15 4.15 -29.07
N LEU A 199 9.29 4.12 -27.74
CA LEU A 199 8.67 5.06 -26.81
C LEU A 199 9.73 5.94 -26.17
N GLU A 200 9.60 7.26 -26.31
CA GLU A 200 10.43 8.25 -25.62
C GLU A 200 9.68 8.80 -24.42
N VAL A 201 10.34 8.80 -23.26
CA VAL A 201 9.82 9.36 -22.02
C VAL A 201 10.79 10.40 -21.48
N THR A 202 10.32 11.63 -21.31
CA THR A 202 11.08 12.71 -20.67
C THR A 202 10.57 12.88 -19.26
N LEU A 203 11.47 12.88 -18.28
CA LEU A 203 11.14 13.04 -16.87
C LEU A 203 11.21 14.52 -16.45
N GLU A 204 10.52 14.86 -15.36
CA GLU A 204 10.58 16.19 -14.74
C GLU A 204 11.93 16.42 -14.06
N ASN A 205 12.45 15.39 -13.37
CA ASN A 205 13.75 15.36 -12.73
C ASN A 205 14.46 14.03 -13.04
N PRO A 206 15.80 13.96 -12.91
CA PRO A 206 16.51 12.69 -13.02
C PRO A 206 16.01 11.72 -11.96
N THR A 207 15.44 10.58 -12.38
CA THR A 207 14.81 9.58 -11.50
C THR A 207 15.40 8.22 -11.82
N SER A 208 16.44 7.82 -11.07
CA SER A 208 17.18 6.58 -11.33
C SER A 208 16.36 5.31 -11.06
N TYR A 209 15.35 5.41 -10.21
CA TYR A 209 14.41 4.34 -9.89
C TYR A 209 13.18 4.30 -10.83
N PHE A 210 13.20 5.09 -11.91
CA PHE A 210 12.10 5.07 -12.88
C PHE A 210 11.85 3.70 -13.50
N PRO A 211 12.87 2.86 -13.83
CA PRO A 211 12.62 1.49 -14.26
C PRO A 211 11.86 0.63 -13.25
N ASP A 212 12.12 0.81 -11.94
CA ASP A 212 11.39 0.10 -10.88
C ASP A 212 9.92 0.53 -10.84
N MET A 213 9.65 1.83 -10.96
CA MET A 213 8.28 2.36 -11.05
C MET A 213 7.49 1.78 -12.23
N LEU A 214 8.17 1.48 -13.36
CA LEU A 214 7.52 0.90 -14.55
C LEU A 214 7.01 -0.53 -14.34
N CYS A 215 7.38 -1.18 -13.23
CA CYS A 215 6.83 -2.46 -12.81
C CYS A 215 5.41 -2.31 -12.22
N GLU A 216 5.04 -1.09 -11.79
CA GLU A 216 3.74 -0.83 -11.19
C GLU A 216 2.60 -0.89 -12.22
N VAL A 217 1.44 -1.34 -11.74
CA VAL A 217 0.25 -1.57 -12.57
C VAL A 217 -0.20 -0.32 -13.32
N CYS A 218 -0.08 0.86 -12.70
CA CYS A 218 -0.46 2.14 -13.31
C CYS A 218 0.35 2.49 -14.57
N PHE A 219 1.55 1.95 -14.73
CA PHE A 219 2.33 2.12 -15.96
C PHE A 219 2.02 1.08 -17.04
N SER A 220 1.09 0.16 -16.79
CA SER A 220 0.69 -0.83 -17.79
C SER A 220 -0.13 -0.20 -18.92
N PRO A 221 0.03 -0.68 -20.16
CA PRO A 221 -0.79 -0.23 -21.27
C PRO A 221 -2.19 -0.84 -21.18
N VAL A 222 -3.21 -0.13 -21.70
CA VAL A 222 -4.56 -0.65 -21.94
C VAL A 222 -4.94 -0.47 -23.41
N GLN A 223 -5.67 -1.42 -23.99
CA GLN A 223 -6.07 -1.32 -25.38
C GLN A 223 -7.16 -0.24 -25.56
N GLN A 224 -6.84 0.83 -26.30
CA GLN A 224 -7.77 1.94 -26.54
C GLN A 224 -9.14 1.46 -27.04
N ALA A 225 -9.16 0.55 -28.02
CA ALA A 225 -10.41 0.06 -28.61
C ALA A 225 -11.28 -0.67 -27.59
N ALA A 226 -10.71 -1.42 -26.65
CA ALA A 226 -11.44 -2.08 -25.58
C ALA A 226 -12.04 -1.05 -24.60
N VAL A 227 -11.23 -0.11 -24.13
CA VAL A 227 -11.67 0.95 -23.21
C VAL A 227 -12.78 1.81 -23.81
N GLU A 228 -12.67 2.21 -25.09
CA GLU A 228 -13.66 3.05 -25.76
C GLU A 228 -14.94 2.27 -26.16
N SER A 229 -14.88 0.94 -26.20
CA SER A 229 -16.02 0.09 -26.58
C SER A 229 -17.12 0.08 -25.51
N SER A 230 -16.76 0.17 -24.23
CA SER A 230 -17.69 0.07 -23.10
C SER A 230 -17.13 0.75 -21.84
N ALA A 231 -17.99 1.45 -21.11
CA ALA A 231 -17.65 1.99 -19.78
C ALA A 231 -17.39 0.88 -18.74
N THR A 232 -17.80 -0.36 -19.03
CA THR A 232 -17.62 -1.55 -18.18
C THR A 232 -16.62 -2.54 -18.78
N TRP A 233 -15.72 -2.11 -19.67
CA TRP A 233 -14.80 -2.96 -20.40
C TRP A 233 -13.99 -3.91 -19.50
N SER A 234 -13.65 -3.48 -18.29
CA SER A 234 -12.85 -4.24 -17.31
C SER A 234 -13.72 -5.02 -16.30
N GLN A 235 -15.04 -5.05 -16.47
CA GLN A 235 -15.97 -5.75 -15.56
C GLN A 235 -16.56 -7.03 -16.17
N GLU A 236 -16.34 -7.25 -17.46
CA GLU A 236 -16.89 -8.39 -18.19
C GLU A 236 -15.78 -9.13 -18.92
N ALA A 237 -15.71 -10.46 -18.77
CA ALA A 237 -14.65 -11.26 -19.37
C ALA A 237 -14.55 -11.11 -20.90
N ASP A 238 -15.69 -10.99 -21.60
CA ASP A 238 -15.74 -10.89 -23.06
C ASP A 238 -15.15 -9.57 -23.61
N THR A 239 -15.05 -8.53 -22.77
CA THR A 239 -14.52 -7.20 -23.16
C THR A 239 -13.16 -6.92 -22.54
N PHE A 240 -12.69 -7.79 -21.66
CA PHE A 240 -11.44 -7.63 -20.95
C PHE A 240 -10.24 -8.03 -21.84
N ILE A 241 -9.55 -7.05 -22.40
CA ILE A 241 -8.36 -7.26 -23.22
C ILE A 241 -7.12 -6.86 -22.43
N CYS A 242 -6.15 -7.77 -22.36
CA CYS A 242 -4.91 -7.60 -21.60
C CYS A 242 -3.71 -8.12 -22.38
N ASN A 243 -2.48 -7.97 -21.86
CA ASN A 243 -1.24 -8.38 -22.53
C ASN A 243 -0.31 -9.21 -21.63
N GLY A 244 -0.73 -9.54 -20.40
CA GLY A 244 0.08 -10.28 -19.43
C GLY A 244 -0.04 -11.80 -19.56
N ALA A 245 0.46 -12.50 -18.54
CA ALA A 245 0.58 -13.96 -18.50
C ALA A 245 -0.78 -14.69 -18.54
N TYR A 246 -1.80 -14.07 -18.00
CA TYR A 246 -3.16 -14.63 -17.94
C TYR A 246 -4.18 -13.69 -18.54
N LEU A 247 -5.19 -14.27 -19.17
CA LEU A 247 -6.39 -13.58 -19.66
C LEU A 247 -7.59 -13.92 -18.77
N MET A 248 -8.56 -13.02 -18.70
CA MET A 248 -9.80 -13.21 -17.96
C MET A 248 -10.74 -14.12 -18.76
N LYS A 249 -11.00 -15.31 -18.22
CA LYS A 249 -11.91 -16.29 -18.83
C LYS A 249 -13.34 -16.14 -18.34
N GLN A 250 -13.50 -15.87 -17.04
CA GLN A 250 -14.80 -15.74 -16.38
C GLN A 250 -14.69 -14.76 -15.22
N ILE A 251 -15.72 -13.94 -15.10
CA ILE A 251 -16.00 -13.12 -13.93
C ILE A 251 -17.36 -13.58 -13.39
N ASP A 252 -17.36 -14.12 -12.16
CA ASP A 252 -18.58 -14.37 -11.39
C ASP A 252 -18.54 -13.45 -10.18
N HIS A 253 -19.26 -12.33 -10.29
CA HIS A 253 -19.24 -11.29 -9.28
C HIS A 253 -19.63 -11.85 -7.90
N ASP A 254 -18.94 -11.41 -6.86
CA ASP A 254 -19.07 -11.86 -5.47
C ASP A 254 -18.70 -13.35 -5.22
N ALA A 255 -18.23 -14.09 -6.23
CA ALA A 255 -17.88 -15.50 -6.12
C ALA A 255 -16.44 -15.82 -6.51
N ASP A 256 -16.09 -15.71 -7.79
CA ASP A 256 -14.75 -16.04 -8.27
C ASP A 256 -14.39 -15.40 -9.62
N TYR A 257 -13.08 -15.41 -9.92
CA TYR A 257 -12.53 -15.18 -11.26
C TYR A 257 -11.85 -16.47 -11.75
N VAL A 258 -11.96 -16.72 -13.04
CA VAL A 258 -11.20 -17.77 -13.72
C VAL A 258 -10.27 -17.12 -14.74
N LEU A 259 -9.00 -17.34 -14.57
CA LEU A 259 -7.93 -16.89 -15.46
C LEU A 259 -7.41 -18.08 -16.24
N GLU A 260 -7.10 -17.88 -17.52
CA GLU A 260 -6.50 -18.87 -18.41
C GLU A 260 -5.18 -18.32 -18.94
N LYS A 261 -4.17 -19.15 -19.09
CA LYS A 261 -2.89 -18.78 -19.67
C LYS A 261 -3.07 -18.09 -21.01
N ASN A 262 -2.47 -16.92 -21.17
CA ASN A 262 -2.54 -16.14 -22.39
C ASN A 262 -1.57 -16.67 -23.45
N PRO A 263 -2.04 -17.26 -24.57
CA PRO A 263 -1.14 -17.79 -25.59
C PRO A 263 -0.38 -16.71 -26.38
N TYR A 264 -0.78 -15.45 -26.25
CA TYR A 264 -0.15 -14.31 -26.91
C TYR A 264 0.83 -13.55 -25.99
N TYR A 265 0.94 -13.98 -24.72
CA TYR A 265 1.91 -13.40 -23.79
C TYR A 265 3.33 -13.63 -24.29
N LYS A 266 4.18 -12.62 -24.25
CA LYS A 266 5.56 -12.67 -24.75
C LYS A 266 6.36 -13.84 -24.18
N TYR A 267 6.16 -14.14 -22.90
CA TYR A 267 6.84 -15.19 -22.16
C TYR A 267 5.91 -16.38 -21.82
N ALA A 268 4.98 -16.71 -22.72
CA ALA A 268 3.99 -17.77 -22.47
C ALA A 268 4.64 -19.13 -22.19
N ASP A 269 5.79 -19.44 -22.81
CA ASP A 269 6.50 -20.70 -22.59
C ASP A 269 7.05 -20.84 -21.16
N ASP A 270 7.25 -19.74 -20.42
CA ASP A 270 7.75 -19.73 -19.04
C ASP A 270 6.62 -19.88 -18.01
N VAL A 271 5.35 -19.73 -18.42
CA VAL A 271 4.19 -19.87 -17.53
C VAL A 271 3.83 -21.34 -17.38
N SER A 272 3.92 -21.86 -16.15
CA SER A 272 3.74 -23.29 -15.86
C SER A 272 2.29 -23.70 -15.58
N VAL A 273 1.49 -22.81 -14.98
CA VAL A 273 0.09 -23.07 -14.59
C VAL A 273 -0.84 -22.66 -15.71
N GLU A 274 -1.69 -23.58 -16.20
CA GLU A 274 -2.62 -23.28 -17.30
C GLU A 274 -3.83 -22.47 -16.85
N ASN A 275 -4.33 -22.73 -15.63
CA ASN A 275 -5.52 -22.06 -15.12
C ASN A 275 -5.33 -21.58 -13.68
N ILE A 276 -5.83 -20.39 -13.36
CA ILE A 276 -5.91 -19.87 -12.00
C ILE A 276 -7.38 -19.60 -11.69
N LYS A 277 -7.84 -20.09 -10.55
CA LYS A 277 -9.12 -19.72 -9.99
C LYS A 277 -8.92 -18.86 -8.75
N VAL A 278 -9.43 -17.63 -8.76
CA VAL A 278 -9.39 -16.72 -7.63
C VAL A 278 -10.76 -16.74 -6.96
N VAL A 279 -10.86 -17.30 -5.75
CA VAL A 279 -12.11 -17.39 -4.99
C VAL A 279 -12.17 -16.34 -3.89
N PHE A 280 -13.38 -15.81 -3.61
CA PHE A 280 -13.56 -14.78 -2.59
C PHE A 280 -14.07 -15.39 -1.29
N ILE A 281 -13.22 -15.39 -0.25
CA ILE A 281 -13.55 -15.93 1.07
C ILE A 281 -13.26 -14.84 2.11
N ALA A 282 -14.30 -14.11 2.52
CA ALA A 282 -14.16 -12.97 3.42
C ALA A 282 -13.76 -13.37 4.86
N ASP A 283 -14.29 -14.49 5.39
CA ASP A 283 -13.99 -14.95 6.73
C ASP A 283 -12.69 -15.79 6.74
N SER A 284 -11.69 -15.33 7.50
CA SER A 284 -10.37 -15.98 7.55
C SER A 284 -10.38 -17.38 8.20
N THR A 285 -11.38 -17.70 9.02
CA THR A 285 -11.56 -19.04 9.60
C THR A 285 -12.11 -20.00 8.55
N THR A 286 -13.01 -19.51 7.71
CA THR A 286 -13.52 -20.24 6.54
C THR A 286 -12.40 -20.49 5.53
N ALA A 287 -11.56 -19.47 5.24
CA ALA A 287 -10.39 -19.62 4.35
C ALA A 287 -9.41 -20.67 4.90
N LEU A 288 -9.11 -20.65 6.21
CA LEU A 288 -8.29 -21.67 6.86
C LEU A 288 -8.90 -23.08 6.74
N THR A 289 -10.21 -23.19 6.84
CA THR A 289 -10.91 -24.49 6.73
C THR A 289 -10.84 -25.01 5.29
N ALA A 290 -11.10 -24.16 4.30
CA ALA A 290 -10.98 -24.50 2.88
C ALA A 290 -9.54 -24.93 2.52
N PHE A 291 -8.54 -24.24 3.07
CA PHE A 291 -7.12 -24.62 2.91
C PHE A 291 -6.82 -26.00 3.49
N LYS A 292 -7.26 -26.28 4.72
CA LYS A 292 -7.07 -27.59 5.36
C LYS A 292 -7.76 -28.73 4.65
N ASN A 293 -8.89 -28.47 4.00
CA ASN A 293 -9.62 -29.46 3.21
C ASN A 293 -9.00 -29.67 1.81
N GLY A 294 -8.02 -28.85 1.41
CA GLY A 294 -7.45 -28.89 0.06
C GLY A 294 -8.36 -28.31 -1.02
N GLU A 295 -9.31 -27.44 -0.64
CA GLU A 295 -10.23 -26.75 -1.55
C GLU A 295 -9.58 -25.51 -2.20
N ILE A 296 -8.52 -24.98 -1.57
CA ILE A 296 -7.68 -23.88 -2.09
C ILE A 296 -6.20 -24.23 -1.91
N ASP A 297 -5.35 -23.72 -2.81
CA ASP A 297 -3.90 -23.94 -2.80
C ASP A 297 -3.14 -22.88 -2.03
N ALA A 298 -3.65 -21.63 -2.03
CA ALA A 298 -3.02 -20.55 -1.26
C ALA A 298 -4.04 -19.49 -0.82
N THR A 299 -3.70 -18.77 0.27
CA THR A 299 -4.48 -17.63 0.75
C THR A 299 -3.62 -16.68 1.59
N ASN A 300 -3.84 -15.38 1.41
CA ASN A 300 -3.30 -14.30 2.26
C ASN A 300 -4.32 -13.84 3.34
N ASN A 301 -5.55 -14.36 3.33
CA ASN A 301 -6.57 -14.03 4.34
C ASN A 301 -6.38 -14.89 5.59
N LEU A 302 -5.42 -14.51 6.44
CA LEU A 302 -4.99 -15.30 7.59
C LEU A 302 -5.59 -14.81 8.91
N SER A 303 -6.13 -15.72 9.68
CA SER A 303 -6.44 -15.48 11.08
C SER A 303 -5.20 -15.63 11.97
N ALA A 304 -5.18 -14.97 13.15
CA ALA A 304 -4.12 -15.16 14.13
C ALA A 304 -3.93 -16.66 14.51
N GLN A 305 -5.00 -17.44 14.48
CA GLN A 305 -4.93 -18.89 14.69
C GLN A 305 -4.15 -19.57 13.56
N ALA A 306 -4.41 -19.21 12.29
CA ALA A 306 -3.71 -19.77 11.14
C ALA A 306 -2.21 -19.49 11.23
N VAL A 307 -1.84 -18.23 11.48
CA VAL A 307 -0.44 -17.85 11.66
C VAL A 307 0.21 -18.64 12.79
N SER A 308 -0.42 -18.72 13.96
CA SER A 308 0.10 -19.46 15.11
C SER A 308 0.28 -20.96 14.83
N GLU A 309 -0.66 -21.57 14.10
CA GLU A 309 -0.65 -23.01 13.79
C GLU A 309 0.46 -23.39 12.81
N TYR A 310 0.72 -22.51 11.81
CA TYR A 310 1.68 -22.80 10.75
C TYR A 310 3.03 -22.09 10.91
N THR A 311 3.22 -21.28 11.95
CA THR A 311 4.52 -20.65 12.24
C THR A 311 5.64 -21.70 12.34
N GLY A 312 6.72 -21.50 11.56
CA GLY A 312 7.87 -22.41 11.51
C GLY A 312 7.67 -23.63 10.61
N THR A 313 6.60 -23.67 9.82
CA THR A 313 6.40 -24.70 8.78
C THR A 313 6.65 -24.11 7.40
N ASP A 314 6.95 -24.97 6.42
CA ASP A 314 7.13 -24.57 5.01
C ASP A 314 5.80 -24.10 4.36
N THR A 315 4.67 -24.41 4.98
CA THR A 315 3.32 -24.05 4.52
C THR A 315 3.02 -22.55 4.72
N LEU A 316 3.57 -21.93 5.76
CA LEU A 316 3.47 -20.49 5.97
C LEU A 316 4.67 -19.80 5.35
N LYS A 317 4.47 -19.21 4.18
CA LYS A 317 5.48 -18.37 3.54
C LYS A 317 5.44 -16.98 4.16
N THR A 318 6.61 -16.42 4.44
CA THR A 318 6.78 -15.05 4.92
C THR A 318 7.69 -14.31 3.95
N PHE A 319 7.22 -13.15 3.49
CA PHE A 319 7.93 -12.27 2.56
C PHE A 319 8.16 -10.93 3.25
N ASN A 320 9.36 -10.40 3.14
CA ASN A 320 9.64 -9.04 3.56
C ASN A 320 8.95 -8.07 2.60
N THR A 321 8.40 -6.99 3.13
CA THR A 321 7.83 -5.91 2.32
C THR A 321 8.56 -4.60 2.60
N ILE A 322 8.63 -3.73 1.61
CA ILE A 322 9.15 -2.37 1.81
C ILE A 322 8.14 -1.60 2.67
N GLY A 323 8.26 -1.76 3.98
CA GLY A 323 7.33 -1.10 4.89
C GLY A 323 7.76 -1.15 6.34
N THR A 324 7.35 -0.11 7.07
CA THR A 324 7.67 0.06 8.49
C THR A 324 6.42 0.48 9.25
N THR A 325 6.17 -0.21 10.36
CA THR A 325 5.21 0.22 11.38
C THR A 325 5.95 1.12 12.35
N TYR A 326 5.41 2.30 12.59
CA TYR A 326 6.05 3.31 13.43
C TYR A 326 5.01 4.12 14.22
N TYR A 327 5.48 5.02 15.03
CA TYR A 327 4.65 5.95 15.80
C TYR A 327 5.15 7.38 15.58
N ASP A 328 4.29 8.26 15.12
CA ASP A 328 4.56 9.69 15.08
C ASP A 328 4.55 10.29 16.48
N ILE A 329 5.45 11.24 16.69
CA ILE A 329 5.50 12.04 17.91
C ILE A 329 5.22 13.49 17.52
N ASN A 330 4.17 14.07 18.08
CA ASN A 330 3.85 15.46 17.83
C ASN A 330 4.94 16.39 18.42
N CYS A 331 5.72 17.01 17.55
CA CYS A 331 6.85 17.86 17.95
C CYS A 331 6.41 19.20 18.58
N GLU A 332 5.15 19.62 18.45
CA GLU A 332 4.62 20.80 19.14
C GLU A 332 4.27 20.51 20.60
N THR A 333 3.97 19.24 20.95
CA THR A 333 3.64 18.83 22.33
C THR A 333 4.85 18.22 23.05
N ILE A 334 5.66 17.40 22.37
CA ILE A 334 6.91 16.83 22.89
C ILE A 334 8.09 17.54 22.19
N THR A 335 8.43 18.73 22.66
CA THR A 335 9.30 19.68 21.95
C THR A 335 10.81 19.35 22.00
N ASP A 336 11.27 18.57 22.97
CA ASP A 336 12.70 18.22 23.14
C ASP A 336 13.04 16.91 22.45
N SER A 337 13.94 16.93 21.44
CA SER A 337 14.32 15.76 20.66
C SER A 337 14.92 14.63 21.52
N ARG A 338 15.63 14.94 22.61
CA ARG A 338 16.16 13.94 23.55
C ARG A 338 15.04 13.14 24.22
N VAL A 339 13.91 13.78 24.52
CA VAL A 339 12.73 13.10 25.07
C VAL A 339 12.10 12.19 24.02
N ARG A 340 12.01 12.66 22.77
CA ARG A 340 11.50 11.87 21.66
C ARG A 340 12.39 10.66 21.35
N GLN A 341 13.71 10.84 21.34
CA GLN A 341 14.68 9.73 21.22
C GLN A 341 14.51 8.71 22.36
N ALA A 342 14.39 9.20 23.61
CA ALA A 342 14.23 8.35 24.78
C ALA A 342 12.98 7.46 24.69
N LEU A 343 11.88 7.95 24.10
CA LEU A 343 10.67 7.15 23.91
C LEU A 343 10.92 5.91 23.02
N GLY A 344 11.65 6.05 21.92
CA GLY A 344 11.97 4.92 21.03
C GLY A 344 13.00 3.96 21.64
N MET A 345 14.07 4.49 22.27
CA MET A 345 15.16 3.71 22.87
C MET A 345 14.72 2.91 24.11
N ALA A 346 13.66 3.34 24.79
CA ALA A 346 13.13 2.68 25.98
C ALA A 346 12.27 1.44 25.69
N LEU A 347 12.00 1.11 24.43
CA LEU A 347 11.12 0.02 24.02
C LEU A 347 11.93 -1.23 23.63
N ASP A 348 11.69 -2.35 24.29
CA ASP A 348 12.13 -3.67 23.85
C ASP A 348 11.28 -4.14 22.68
N LYS A 349 11.57 -3.59 21.49
CA LYS A 349 10.86 -3.87 20.24
C LYS A 349 10.91 -5.37 19.89
N LYS A 350 12.02 -6.05 20.23
CA LYS A 350 12.17 -7.48 20.00
C LYS A 350 11.12 -8.28 20.77
N THR A 351 10.97 -7.99 22.06
CA THR A 351 9.94 -8.64 22.89
C THR A 351 8.53 -8.36 22.37
N ILE A 352 8.25 -7.15 21.89
CA ILE A 352 6.96 -6.80 21.28
C ILE A 352 6.73 -7.63 20.00
N CYS A 353 7.67 -7.63 19.06
CA CYS A 353 7.56 -8.34 17.79
C CYS A 353 7.40 -9.85 17.98
N GLU A 354 8.24 -10.47 18.82
CA GLU A 354 8.23 -11.92 19.01
C GLU A 354 6.99 -12.45 19.77
N ASN A 355 6.44 -11.66 20.71
CA ASN A 355 5.44 -12.17 21.66
C ASN A 355 4.05 -11.56 21.50
N LEU A 356 3.91 -10.38 20.88
CA LEU A 356 2.64 -9.67 20.80
C LEU A 356 2.13 -9.50 19.36
N MET A 357 3.00 -9.48 18.37
CA MET A 357 2.61 -9.38 16.96
C MET A 357 2.40 -10.77 16.36
N ALA A 358 1.24 -10.97 15.73
CA ALA A 358 0.87 -12.27 15.16
C ALA A 358 1.86 -12.74 14.08
N THR A 359 2.31 -11.81 13.22
CA THR A 359 3.23 -12.08 12.11
C THR A 359 4.69 -12.26 12.51
N LYS A 360 5.02 -11.92 13.77
CA LYS A 360 6.40 -11.98 14.32
C LYS A 360 7.44 -11.30 13.41
N PRO A 361 7.22 -10.03 13.05
CA PRO A 361 8.11 -9.30 12.18
C PRO A 361 9.46 -9.01 12.87
N GLU A 362 10.46 -8.60 12.08
CA GLU A 362 11.70 -8.11 12.66
C GLU A 362 11.51 -6.74 13.32
N PRO A 363 12.15 -6.51 14.49
CA PRO A 363 12.14 -5.20 15.13
C PRO A 363 12.87 -4.17 14.26
N ALA A 364 12.28 -3.00 14.06
CA ALA A 364 12.88 -1.96 13.24
C ALA A 364 13.99 -1.21 14.00
N THR A 365 15.15 -1.13 13.35
CA THR A 365 16.35 -0.42 13.84
C THR A 365 16.65 0.84 13.03
N GLY A 366 15.97 1.03 11.91
CA GLY A 366 15.93 2.21 11.06
C GLY A 366 14.53 2.40 10.50
N PHE A 367 14.29 3.45 9.72
CA PHE A 367 12.99 3.68 9.11
C PHE A 367 12.88 3.01 7.74
N VAL A 368 13.92 3.10 6.91
CA VAL A 368 13.99 2.35 5.65
C VAL A 368 14.21 0.88 5.98
N PRO A 369 13.29 -0.03 5.56
CA PRO A 369 13.35 -1.44 5.93
C PRO A 369 14.38 -2.23 5.11
N TYR A 370 14.54 -3.51 5.46
CA TYR A 370 15.18 -4.49 4.58
C TYR A 370 14.35 -4.68 3.31
N GLY A 371 15.04 -5.01 2.21
CA GLY A 371 14.45 -5.19 0.88
C GLY A 371 14.59 -3.97 -0.01
N VAL A 372 14.89 -2.79 0.54
CA VAL A 372 15.21 -1.61 -0.28
C VAL A 372 16.63 -1.72 -0.80
N SER A 373 16.78 -1.63 -2.13
CA SER A 373 18.07 -1.74 -2.81
C SER A 373 19.00 -0.58 -2.47
N TYR A 374 20.30 -0.88 -2.35
CA TYR A 374 21.33 0.14 -2.33
C TYR A 374 21.83 0.41 -3.75
N TYR A 375 22.36 1.60 -4.02
CA TYR A 375 22.73 2.03 -5.40
C TYR A 375 23.70 1.10 -6.12
N THR A 376 24.43 0.28 -5.40
CA THR A 376 25.30 -0.75 -6.00
C THR A 376 24.52 -1.88 -6.67
N GLY A 377 23.22 -2.01 -6.37
CA GLY A 377 22.32 -3.05 -6.88
C GLY A 377 22.59 -4.46 -6.33
N SER A 378 23.59 -4.62 -5.48
CA SER A 378 23.99 -5.92 -4.89
C SER A 378 23.87 -5.96 -3.36
N GLU A 379 23.53 -4.84 -2.74
CA GLU A 379 23.47 -4.66 -1.30
C GLU A 379 22.11 -4.07 -0.93
N ASP A 380 21.67 -4.39 0.27
CA ASP A 380 20.44 -3.88 0.88
C ASP A 380 20.74 -2.60 1.65
N TYR A 381 19.88 -1.58 1.54
CA TYR A 381 20.06 -0.28 2.17
C TYR A 381 20.22 -0.41 3.67
N ARG A 382 19.30 -1.12 4.35
CA ARG A 382 19.34 -1.26 5.81
C ARG A 382 20.59 -1.98 6.28
N THR A 383 21.01 -3.02 5.54
CA THR A 383 22.25 -3.75 5.85
C THR A 383 23.48 -2.87 5.73
N THR A 384 23.51 -1.98 4.74
CA THR A 384 24.64 -1.06 4.49
C THR A 384 24.68 0.08 5.49
N VAL A 385 23.56 0.74 5.76
CA VAL A 385 23.47 1.86 6.71
C VAL A 385 23.59 1.40 8.16
N GLY A 386 23.10 0.19 8.47
CA GLY A 386 23.14 -0.41 9.81
C GLY A 386 22.06 0.12 10.75
N ASP A 387 22.21 -0.18 12.04
CA ASP A 387 21.25 0.15 13.07
C ASP A 387 21.37 1.62 13.49
N LEU A 388 20.27 2.37 13.48
CA LEU A 388 20.19 3.76 13.93
C LEU A 388 19.56 3.90 15.33
N GLN A 389 18.70 2.95 15.72
CA GLN A 389 18.09 2.95 17.04
C GLN A 389 17.98 1.52 17.58
N THR A 390 18.54 1.29 18.76
CA THR A 390 18.48 0.01 19.47
C THR A 390 17.86 0.19 20.85
N TYR A 391 17.46 -0.93 21.48
CA TYR A 391 16.96 -0.93 22.85
C TYR A 391 18.08 -0.57 23.84
N ASP A 392 17.99 0.61 24.45
CA ASP A 392 18.92 1.11 25.47
C ASP A 392 18.14 1.92 26.52
N PRO A 393 17.53 1.27 27.51
CA PRO A 393 16.73 1.95 28.53
C PRO A 393 17.56 2.84 29.46
N GLU A 394 18.86 2.54 29.66
CA GLU A 394 19.78 3.36 30.51
C GLU A 394 20.14 4.64 29.76
N GLY A 395 20.46 4.56 28.45
CA GLY A 395 20.70 5.72 27.59
C GLY A 395 19.45 6.58 27.42
N ALA A 396 18.30 5.95 27.23
CA ALA A 396 16.99 6.63 27.16
C ALA A 396 16.72 7.45 28.43
N LYS A 397 16.95 6.85 29.61
CA LYS A 397 16.78 7.55 30.89
C LYS A 397 17.75 8.70 31.04
N ALA A 398 18.99 8.54 30.59
CA ALA A 398 20.00 9.60 30.67
C ALA A 398 19.61 10.81 29.80
N LEU A 399 19.11 10.58 28.56
CA LEU A 399 18.61 11.65 27.66
C LEU A 399 17.44 12.40 28.29
N LEU A 400 16.48 11.68 28.87
CA LEU A 400 15.33 12.30 29.55
C LEU A 400 15.79 13.13 30.76
N ASP A 401 16.72 12.62 31.58
CA ASP A 401 17.24 13.33 32.76
C ASP A 401 18.03 14.58 32.36
N GLU A 402 18.76 14.55 31.25
CA GLU A 402 19.46 15.70 30.69
C GLU A 402 18.47 16.77 30.21
N ALA A 403 17.45 16.39 29.46
CA ALA A 403 16.41 17.31 29.02
C ALA A 403 15.71 18.00 30.19
N VAL A 404 15.39 17.25 31.26
CA VAL A 404 14.79 17.78 32.50
C VAL A 404 15.77 18.72 33.23
N ALA A 405 17.04 18.38 33.28
CA ALA A 405 18.05 19.24 33.90
C ALA A 405 18.24 20.57 33.16
N ASP A 406 18.04 20.57 31.84
CA ASP A 406 18.06 21.76 31.00
C ASP A 406 16.71 22.53 30.99
N GLY A 407 15.72 22.04 31.73
CA GLY A 407 14.45 22.76 31.99
C GLY A 407 13.23 22.23 31.29
N TYR A 408 13.33 21.10 30.54
CA TYR A 408 12.14 20.46 29.96
C TYR A 408 11.17 20.04 31.07
N GLN A 409 9.90 20.35 30.88
CA GLN A 409 8.86 19.99 31.84
C GLN A 409 8.12 18.77 31.30
N ILE A 410 8.30 17.63 31.96
CA ILE A 410 7.56 16.40 31.62
C ILE A 410 6.06 16.67 31.85
N PRO A 411 5.19 16.46 30.85
CA PRO A 411 3.75 16.53 31.05
C PRO A 411 3.25 15.56 32.13
N ASP A 412 2.15 15.90 32.80
CA ASP A 412 1.53 15.00 33.79
C ASP A 412 1.08 13.68 33.16
N SER A 413 0.69 13.71 31.89
CA SER A 413 0.34 12.57 31.04
C SER A 413 0.70 12.86 29.59
N ILE A 414 1.08 11.83 28.82
CA ILE A 414 1.32 11.85 27.38
C ILE A 414 0.23 10.97 26.75
N GLU A 415 -0.49 11.46 25.76
CA GLU A 415 -1.54 10.70 25.08
C GLU A 415 -0.98 9.87 23.92
N LEU A 416 -1.22 8.55 23.96
CA LEU A 416 -0.98 7.64 22.86
C LEU A 416 -2.32 7.26 22.23
N ILE A 417 -2.54 7.64 20.98
CA ILE A 417 -3.71 7.21 20.21
C ILE A 417 -3.40 5.98 19.36
N VAL A 418 -4.34 5.04 19.32
CA VAL A 418 -4.27 3.83 18.48
C VAL A 418 -5.64 3.46 17.93
N THR A 419 -5.67 2.67 16.87
CA THR A 419 -6.91 2.10 16.32
C THR A 419 -7.54 1.10 17.29
N ASN A 420 -8.87 0.94 17.25
CA ASN A 420 -9.61 -0.03 18.08
C ASN A 420 -9.44 -1.46 17.55
N ASN A 421 -8.20 -1.94 17.52
CA ASN A 421 -7.80 -3.29 17.15
C ASN A 421 -7.14 -3.95 18.36
N ASP A 422 -7.37 -5.25 18.59
CA ASP A 422 -6.89 -5.92 19.80
C ASP A 422 -5.36 -6.07 19.84
N GLU A 423 -4.70 -6.23 18.68
CA GLU A 423 -3.25 -6.29 18.60
C GLU A 423 -2.63 -4.93 18.91
N THR A 424 -3.10 -3.84 18.29
CA THR A 424 -2.58 -2.50 18.52
C THR A 424 -2.79 -2.04 19.97
N LYS A 425 -3.93 -2.39 20.59
CA LYS A 425 -4.18 -2.13 22.03
C LYS A 425 -3.22 -2.89 22.93
N THR A 426 -2.97 -4.16 22.63
CA THR A 426 -2.04 -5.00 23.41
C THR A 426 -0.61 -4.45 23.33
N ILE A 427 -0.17 -4.06 22.13
CA ILE A 427 1.13 -3.43 21.92
C ILE A 427 1.23 -2.10 22.66
N ALA A 428 0.22 -1.23 22.56
CA ALA A 428 0.18 0.05 23.27
C ALA A 428 0.28 -0.13 24.80
N GLN A 429 -0.39 -1.13 25.38
CA GLN A 429 -0.30 -1.45 26.80
C GLN A 429 1.10 -1.94 27.20
N ALA A 430 1.76 -2.73 26.36
CA ALA A 430 3.12 -3.16 26.60
C ALA A 430 4.11 -1.98 26.56
N MET A 431 3.99 -1.09 25.55
CA MET A 431 4.78 0.12 25.45
C MET A 431 4.56 1.05 26.65
N GLN A 432 3.30 1.25 27.07
CA GLN A 432 2.96 2.01 28.29
C GLN A 432 3.68 1.47 29.52
N ALA A 433 3.70 0.14 29.70
CA ALA A 433 4.39 -0.52 30.82
C ALA A 433 5.91 -0.31 30.76
N MET A 434 6.52 -0.46 29.56
CA MET A 434 7.96 -0.24 29.36
C MET A 434 8.37 1.21 29.62
N TRP A 435 7.63 2.20 29.14
CA TRP A 435 7.88 3.62 29.42
C TRP A 435 7.72 3.95 30.91
N LYS A 436 6.75 3.31 31.57
CA LYS A 436 6.58 3.48 33.03
C LYS A 436 7.76 2.90 33.80
N GLU A 437 8.24 1.72 33.43
CA GLU A 437 9.37 1.03 34.06
C GLU A 437 10.69 1.76 33.79
N ASN A 438 10.99 2.06 32.52
CA ASN A 438 12.29 2.55 32.08
C ASN A 438 12.47 4.06 32.27
N LEU A 439 11.40 4.86 32.04
CA LEU A 439 11.46 6.32 32.05
C LEU A 439 10.67 6.97 33.20
N GLY A 440 9.75 6.24 33.81
CA GLY A 440 8.83 6.78 34.83
C GLY A 440 7.68 7.61 34.25
N LEU A 441 7.49 7.62 32.93
CA LEU A 441 6.46 8.40 32.25
C LEU A 441 5.06 7.83 32.49
N ASN A 442 4.05 8.70 32.46
CA ASN A 442 2.65 8.34 32.52
C ASN A 442 2.03 8.52 31.12
N ILE A 443 1.65 7.41 30.50
CA ILE A 443 1.03 7.39 29.17
C ILE A 443 -0.45 7.09 29.31
N GLU A 444 -1.30 7.84 28.66
CA GLU A 444 -2.74 7.58 28.51
C GLU A 444 -2.99 7.00 27.12
N ILE A 445 -3.68 5.85 27.05
CA ILE A 445 -4.01 5.19 25.78
C ILE A 445 -5.45 5.51 25.42
N THR A 446 -5.64 6.17 24.28
CA THR A 446 -6.95 6.44 23.69
C THR A 446 -7.13 5.61 22.42
N THR A 447 -8.27 4.94 22.30
CA THR A 447 -8.58 4.07 21.14
C THR A 447 -9.73 4.63 20.34
N TYR A 448 -9.59 4.61 19.01
CA TYR A 448 -10.61 5.10 18.09
C TYR A 448 -10.95 4.06 17.02
N GLU A 449 -12.20 4.06 16.55
CA GLU A 449 -12.56 3.35 15.31
C GLU A 449 -11.80 3.95 14.13
N SER A 450 -11.47 3.14 13.12
CA SER A 450 -10.53 3.49 12.05
C SER A 450 -10.79 4.86 11.39
N ASN A 451 -12.03 5.16 10.98
CA ASN A 451 -12.34 6.45 10.34
C ASN A 451 -12.14 7.63 11.31
N THR A 452 -12.58 7.49 12.57
CA THR A 452 -12.39 8.53 13.59
C THR A 452 -10.92 8.71 13.95
N TYR A 453 -10.15 7.60 13.93
CA TYR A 453 -8.72 7.62 14.19
C TYR A 453 -8.01 8.54 13.19
N TRP A 454 -8.24 8.35 11.90
CA TRP A 454 -7.61 9.15 10.86
C TRP A 454 -8.07 10.61 10.89
N ASP A 455 -9.34 10.89 11.23
CA ASP A 455 -9.82 12.26 11.42
C ASP A 455 -9.09 12.99 12.57
N ILE A 456 -8.75 12.27 13.66
CA ILE A 456 -7.99 12.82 14.81
C ILE A 456 -6.50 12.97 14.44
N TYR A 457 -5.95 11.98 13.75
CA TYR A 457 -4.57 11.99 13.24
C TYR A 457 -4.32 13.17 12.29
N ASP A 458 -5.16 13.37 11.29
CA ASP A 458 -5.06 14.47 10.32
C ASP A 458 -5.21 15.86 10.94
N GLN A 459 -5.90 15.94 12.10
CA GLN A 459 -6.00 17.16 12.89
C GLN A 459 -4.86 17.34 13.90
N HIS A 460 -3.89 16.41 13.92
CA HIS A 460 -2.75 16.39 14.85
C HIS A 460 -3.14 16.47 16.33
N GLN A 461 -4.28 15.87 16.70
CA GLN A 461 -4.81 15.88 18.07
C GLN A 461 -4.29 14.67 18.87
N PHE A 462 -2.99 14.60 19.06
CA PHE A 462 -2.30 13.54 19.80
C PHE A 462 -0.92 14.00 20.27
N ASP A 463 -0.32 13.29 21.21
CA ASP A 463 1.10 13.40 21.54
C ASP A 463 1.93 12.32 20.83
N ILE A 464 1.39 11.08 20.78
CA ILE A 464 1.96 9.93 20.06
C ILE A 464 0.84 9.24 19.30
N ALA A 465 1.05 8.90 18.03
CA ALA A 465 0.08 8.23 17.19
C ALA A 465 0.68 7.03 16.47
N TYR A 466 -0.07 5.91 16.41
CA TYR A 466 0.27 4.75 15.60
C TYR A 466 0.17 5.08 14.10
N ASP A 467 1.18 4.69 13.33
CA ASP A 467 1.15 4.78 11.88
C ASP A 467 1.95 3.63 11.23
N GLY A 468 1.93 3.55 9.92
CA GLY A 468 2.71 2.57 9.18
C GLY A 468 2.71 2.86 7.69
N TRP A 469 3.88 2.98 7.13
CA TRP A 469 4.07 3.19 5.71
C TRP A 469 4.44 1.91 4.97
N THR A 470 3.98 1.75 3.76
CA THR A 470 4.46 0.76 2.78
C THR A 470 4.88 1.54 1.56
N GLY A 471 6.11 1.32 1.10
CA GLY A 471 6.66 2.02 -0.04
C GLY A 471 5.93 1.70 -1.34
N ASP A 472 6.04 2.60 -2.30
CA ASP A 472 5.42 2.48 -3.62
C ASP A 472 6.40 1.95 -4.67
N TYR A 473 7.71 1.95 -4.39
CA TYR A 473 8.79 1.51 -5.29
C TYR A 473 10.07 1.19 -4.51
N ASP A 474 11.04 0.50 -5.15
CA ASP A 474 12.30 0.09 -4.52
C ASP A 474 13.34 1.21 -4.54
N ASP A 475 13.16 2.20 -3.67
CA ASP A 475 14.13 3.29 -3.44
C ASP A 475 13.92 3.88 -2.03
N PRO A 476 14.99 4.33 -1.32
CA PRO A 476 14.84 4.94 0.00
C PRO A 476 13.91 6.15 0.06
N SER A 477 13.76 6.89 -1.06
CA SER A 477 12.91 8.08 -1.11
C SER A 477 11.46 7.78 -0.76
N THR A 478 10.90 6.66 -1.22
CA THR A 478 9.50 6.29 -0.94
C THR A 478 9.19 6.22 0.57
N MET A 479 10.20 5.85 1.37
CA MET A 479 10.10 5.81 2.83
C MET A 479 10.37 7.19 3.44
N LEU A 480 11.49 7.81 3.07
CA LEU A 480 11.97 9.04 3.72
C LEU A 480 11.11 10.27 3.41
N GLU A 481 10.42 10.32 2.26
CA GLU A 481 9.49 11.40 1.92
C GLU A 481 8.34 11.57 2.92
N CYS A 482 8.00 10.54 3.70
CA CYS A 482 6.97 10.60 4.74
C CYS A 482 7.22 11.70 5.78
N PHE A 483 8.48 12.13 5.97
CA PHE A 483 8.86 13.10 6.99
C PHE A 483 9.23 14.48 6.42
N THR A 484 9.09 14.69 5.12
CA THR A 484 9.15 16.04 4.55
C THR A 484 7.99 16.90 5.06
N GLN A 485 8.20 18.21 5.17
CA GLN A 485 7.15 19.12 5.68
C GLN A 485 5.84 19.09 4.87
N ALA A 486 5.89 18.57 3.65
CA ALA A 486 4.70 18.42 2.81
C ALA A 486 3.80 17.24 3.21
N ARG A 487 4.35 16.22 3.90
CA ARG A 487 3.65 14.92 4.14
C ARG A 487 3.55 14.52 5.60
N GLN A 488 4.41 14.99 6.48
CA GLN A 488 4.55 14.49 7.84
C GLN A 488 3.31 14.67 8.74
N GLY A 489 3.05 13.67 9.58
CA GLY A 489 2.05 13.73 10.66
C GLY A 489 2.56 14.36 11.97
N SER A 490 3.88 14.41 12.18
CA SER A 490 4.52 14.73 13.45
C SER A 490 4.62 16.22 13.80
N GLN A 491 4.20 17.13 12.93
CA GLN A 491 4.34 18.60 13.11
C GLN A 491 5.79 19.05 13.38
N TRP A 492 6.74 18.38 12.75
CA TRP A 492 8.15 18.75 12.80
C TRP A 492 8.44 19.87 11.80
N THR A 493 8.59 21.11 12.28
CA THR A 493 8.63 22.33 11.45
C THR A 493 9.76 23.29 11.78
N ASP A 494 10.75 22.86 12.53
CA ASP A 494 11.90 23.68 12.95
C ASP A 494 13.00 23.77 11.86
N ASP A 495 14.13 24.38 12.20
CA ASP A 495 15.28 24.51 11.28
C ASP A 495 15.86 23.15 10.88
N LYS A 496 15.69 22.10 11.68
CA LYS A 496 16.13 20.74 11.38
C LYS A 496 15.22 20.04 10.39
N ALA A 497 13.92 20.29 10.45
CA ALA A 497 12.99 19.84 9.42
C ALA A 497 13.29 20.47 8.05
N LEU A 498 13.72 21.75 8.03
CA LEU A 498 14.18 22.40 6.78
C LEU A 498 15.51 21.80 6.28
N GLU A 499 16.42 21.40 7.17
CA GLU A 499 17.65 20.69 6.82
C GLU A 499 17.33 19.30 6.22
N TYR A 500 16.33 18.60 6.78
CA TYR A 500 15.84 17.34 6.24
C TYR A 500 15.27 17.50 4.83
N ASP A 501 14.39 18.48 4.61
CA ASP A 501 13.84 18.80 3.28
C ASP A 501 14.97 19.13 2.29
N ASP A 502 16.01 19.87 2.71
CA ASP A 502 17.15 20.19 1.86
C ASP A 502 17.96 18.94 1.45
N LEU A 503 18.12 17.97 2.37
CA LEU A 503 18.76 16.69 2.07
C LEU A 503 17.93 15.88 1.08
N MET A 504 16.62 15.78 1.28
CA MET A 504 15.71 15.08 0.36
C MET A 504 15.69 15.74 -1.03
N ASN A 505 15.68 17.09 -1.10
CA ASN A 505 15.75 17.82 -2.36
C ASN A 505 17.09 17.62 -3.07
N LYS A 506 18.20 17.55 -2.34
CA LYS A 506 19.52 17.24 -2.90
C LYS A 506 19.57 15.82 -3.45
N ALA A 507 19.02 14.85 -2.71
CA ALA A 507 18.92 13.48 -3.18
C ALA A 507 18.11 13.40 -4.49
N ALA A 508 16.97 14.09 -4.56
CA ALA A 508 16.13 14.13 -5.75
C ALA A 508 16.83 14.78 -6.97
N ALA A 509 17.74 15.74 -6.74
CA ALA A 509 18.46 16.45 -7.81
C ALA A 509 19.79 15.81 -8.21
N ALA A 510 20.32 14.88 -7.41
CA ALA A 510 21.63 14.26 -7.64
C ALA A 510 21.57 13.24 -8.79
N THR A 511 22.53 13.33 -9.70
CA THR A 511 22.72 12.38 -10.82
C THR A 511 23.75 11.30 -10.48
N ASP A 512 24.64 11.56 -9.52
CA ASP A 512 25.59 10.59 -9.00
C ASP A 512 24.95 9.78 -7.88
N GLN A 513 24.91 8.45 -8.01
CA GLN A 513 24.19 7.59 -7.09
C GLN A 513 24.86 7.48 -5.71
N GLU A 514 26.20 7.51 -5.64
CA GLU A 514 26.91 7.52 -4.36
C GLU A 514 26.58 8.80 -3.57
N GLU A 515 26.56 9.96 -4.25
CA GLU A 515 26.18 11.23 -3.64
C GLU A 515 24.71 11.24 -3.22
N ARG A 516 23.81 10.71 -4.06
CA ARG A 516 22.37 10.60 -3.80
C ARG A 516 22.07 9.78 -2.54
N PHE A 517 22.63 8.59 -2.47
CA PHE A 517 22.43 7.71 -1.31
C PHE A 517 23.08 8.26 -0.04
N GLY A 518 24.19 8.99 -0.17
CA GLY A 518 24.78 9.73 0.94
C GLY A 518 23.81 10.75 1.55
N TYR A 519 23.01 11.44 0.74
CA TYR A 519 21.96 12.34 1.23
C TYR A 519 20.83 11.61 1.94
N PHE A 520 20.42 10.41 1.47
CA PHE A 520 19.43 9.59 2.17
C PHE A 520 19.93 9.09 3.52
N GLU A 521 21.20 8.65 3.58
CA GLU A 521 21.81 8.24 4.85
C GLU A 521 21.85 9.40 5.86
N ASP A 522 22.22 10.59 5.40
CA ASP A 522 22.28 11.77 6.27
C ASP A 522 20.86 12.22 6.68
N ALA A 523 19.87 12.14 5.78
CA ALA A 523 18.48 12.42 6.10
C ALA A 523 17.94 11.42 7.14
N GLU A 524 18.16 10.11 6.98
CA GLU A 524 17.71 9.12 7.94
C GLU A 524 18.41 9.26 9.30
N LYS A 525 19.71 9.58 9.34
CA LYS A 525 20.42 9.89 10.60
C LYS A 525 19.81 11.10 11.31
N LEU A 526 19.54 12.18 10.57
CA LEU A 526 18.90 13.39 11.11
C LEU A 526 17.49 13.08 11.64
N LEU A 527 16.72 12.23 10.93
CA LEU A 527 15.41 11.77 11.37
C LEU A 527 15.49 11.08 12.75
N PHE A 528 16.52 10.29 13.01
CA PHE A 528 16.70 9.65 14.31
C PHE A 528 17.31 10.57 15.38
N GLU A 529 18.10 11.58 15.00
CA GLU A 529 18.62 12.60 15.92
C GLU A 529 17.49 13.52 16.41
N GLU A 530 16.56 13.89 15.55
CA GLU A 530 15.44 14.75 15.91
C GLU A 530 14.21 13.98 16.39
N ALA A 531 14.12 12.70 16.01
CA ALA A 531 13.12 11.73 16.41
C ALA A 531 11.66 12.25 16.36
N PRO A 532 11.17 12.79 15.23
CA PRO A 532 9.75 13.11 15.07
C PRO A 532 8.87 11.84 15.08
N MET A 533 9.50 10.67 15.01
CA MET A 533 8.89 9.34 15.10
C MET A 533 9.82 8.35 15.80
N PHE A 534 9.33 7.17 16.10
CA PHE A 534 10.14 5.98 16.33
C PHE A 534 9.54 4.77 15.61
N PRO A 535 10.36 3.98 14.89
CA PRO A 535 9.89 2.77 14.22
C PRO A 535 9.70 1.65 15.24
N LEU A 536 8.76 0.74 14.98
CA LEU A 536 8.51 -0.43 15.83
C LEU A 536 9.00 -1.71 15.17
N SER A 537 8.50 -2.01 13.96
CA SER A 537 8.78 -3.25 13.25
C SER A 537 8.78 -3.04 11.74
N TYR A 538 9.52 -3.87 11.01
CA TYR A 538 9.39 -3.97 9.56
C TYR A 538 8.15 -4.78 9.19
N LYS A 539 7.47 -4.40 8.11
CA LYS A 539 6.28 -5.12 7.66
C LYS A 539 6.65 -6.42 6.95
N VAL A 540 5.83 -7.42 7.13
CA VAL A 540 5.94 -8.70 6.42
C VAL A 540 4.57 -9.11 5.88
N SER A 541 4.58 -9.80 4.75
CA SER A 541 3.43 -10.49 4.19
C SER A 541 3.51 -11.97 4.51
N GLN A 542 2.38 -12.57 4.85
CA GLN A 542 2.31 -14.02 5.13
C GLN A 542 1.19 -14.66 4.32
N ILE A 543 1.50 -15.81 3.74
CA ILE A 543 0.61 -16.56 2.86
C ILE A 543 0.67 -18.03 3.23
N LEU A 544 -0.47 -18.69 3.41
CA LEU A 544 -0.52 -20.14 3.44
C LEU A 544 -0.43 -20.66 2.01
N VAL A 545 0.47 -21.59 1.78
CA VAL A 545 0.71 -22.24 0.48
C VAL A 545 0.73 -23.75 0.68
N SER A 546 -0.09 -24.47 -0.08
CA SER A 546 -0.26 -25.91 0.04
C SER A 546 0.96 -26.69 -0.46
N ASP A 547 1.11 -27.91 0.02
CA ASP A 547 2.19 -28.84 -0.44
C ASP A 547 2.08 -29.19 -1.93
N ARG A 548 0.97 -28.92 -2.60
CA ARG A 548 0.77 -29.11 -4.04
C ARG A 548 1.53 -28.09 -4.88
N VAL A 549 1.88 -26.96 -4.27
CA VAL A 549 2.62 -25.88 -4.92
C VAL A 549 4.12 -26.13 -4.74
N GLU A 550 4.86 -26.15 -5.85
CA GLU A 550 6.32 -26.29 -5.84
C GLU A 550 6.98 -24.93 -5.61
N TYR A 551 6.50 -23.89 -6.30
CA TYR A 551 7.03 -22.54 -6.22
C TYR A 551 5.91 -21.49 -6.15
N PHE A 552 6.08 -20.52 -5.28
CA PHE A 552 5.19 -19.36 -5.10
C PHE A 552 6.00 -18.18 -4.57
N THR A 553 5.79 -16.99 -5.11
CA THR A 553 6.50 -15.78 -4.68
C THR A 553 5.61 -14.54 -4.69
N ASN A 554 6.02 -13.56 -3.87
CA ASN A 554 5.51 -12.19 -3.86
C ASN A 554 6.65 -11.24 -4.22
N ASP A 555 6.28 -10.03 -4.64
CA ASP A 555 7.22 -8.93 -4.67
C ASP A 555 7.33 -8.22 -3.30
N GLN A 556 8.22 -7.24 -3.26
CA GLN A 556 8.49 -6.43 -2.07
C GLN A 556 7.34 -5.46 -1.70
N LEU A 557 6.40 -5.22 -2.61
CA LEU A 557 5.18 -4.42 -2.39
C LEU A 557 3.97 -5.28 -2.03
N ASN A 558 4.20 -6.60 -1.80
CA ASN A 558 3.19 -7.58 -1.41
C ASN A 558 2.23 -7.99 -2.53
N HIS A 559 2.62 -7.87 -3.78
CA HIS A 559 1.85 -8.41 -4.89
C HIS A 559 2.19 -9.90 -5.11
N GLN A 560 1.17 -10.72 -5.35
CA GLN A 560 1.34 -12.14 -5.65
C GLN A 560 1.72 -12.32 -7.13
N LEU A 561 2.96 -12.78 -7.38
CA LEU A 561 3.48 -13.00 -8.72
C LEU A 561 3.06 -14.38 -9.26
N LEU A 562 1.75 -14.55 -9.51
CA LEU A 562 1.13 -15.83 -9.87
C LEU A 562 1.67 -16.41 -11.19
N ARG A 563 2.21 -15.55 -12.08
CA ARG A 563 2.84 -15.97 -13.34
C ARG A 563 4.05 -16.88 -13.16
N TYR A 564 4.69 -16.86 -11.99
CA TYR A 564 5.83 -17.71 -11.66
C TYR A 564 5.44 -18.94 -10.85
N THR A 565 4.15 -19.09 -10.49
CA THR A 565 3.68 -20.24 -9.71
C THR A 565 3.92 -21.55 -10.46
N LYS A 566 4.39 -22.58 -9.74
CA LYS A 566 4.63 -23.95 -10.26
C LYS A 566 3.91 -24.95 -9.37
N LEU A 567 3.20 -25.88 -9.98
CA LEU A 567 2.56 -27.02 -9.31
C LEU A 567 3.46 -28.27 -9.43
N LYS A 568 3.38 -29.16 -8.41
CA LYS A 568 4.13 -30.44 -8.38
C LYS A 568 3.55 -31.46 -9.31
#